data_58bc10bab1c0f122c913fd83a4b76393
#
_entry.id   58bc10bab1c0f122c913fd83a4b76393
#
_cell.length_a   1.000
_cell.length_b   1.000
_cell.length_c   1.000
_cell.angle_alpha   90.00
_cell.angle_beta   90.00
_cell.angle_gamma   90.00
#
_symmetry.space_group_name_H-M   'P 1'
#
loop_
_entity.id
_entity.type
_entity.pdbx_description
1 polymer ?
#
loop_
_entity_poly.entity_id
_entity_poly.type
_entity_poly.pdbx_seq_one_letter_code
_entity_poly.pdbx_strand_id
1 'polypeptide(L)'
;RTADAGNAKFTSGVDAIRTILVDGFANISNEVGSSKIGNPNTLAKDGKTAEAVLQVESWYSWNSITDYSDNIISIKNGYAGRIGAIGDAAHANSISAYVKSRNADLDARMTAAIDGAYNAIKSMQSPFRNNLTGTKVDAAIEACADLTELTEGELLGAFRDAGDYDFTSILTQYADQVVTPTYKDMKEKAWMLYKAMQALQADNKSQAKVDAACAAWRAMRVPWEQ
;
A
#
# COMPACT_ATOMS: atom_id res chain seq x y z
N ARG A 1 15.65 -10.60 13.86
CA ARG A 1 16.77 -10.96 12.94
C ARG A 1 17.46 -9.66 12.54
N THR A 2 18.78 -9.64 12.54
CA THR A 2 19.59 -8.49 12.14
C THR A 2 19.88 -8.53 10.63
N ALA A 3 19.96 -7.38 9.99
CA ALA A 3 20.40 -7.24 8.61
C ALA A 3 21.92 -7.10 8.60
N ASP A 4 22.63 -8.20 8.53
CA ASP A 4 24.08 -8.29 8.56
C ASP A 4 24.60 -9.38 7.61
N ALA A 5 25.91 -9.45 7.42
CA ALA A 5 26.56 -10.41 6.51
C ALA A 5 26.28 -11.90 6.84
N GLY A 6 25.83 -12.21 8.06
CA GLY A 6 25.40 -13.54 8.45
C GLY A 6 23.93 -13.85 8.16
N ASN A 7 23.14 -12.84 7.71
CA ASN A 7 21.74 -13.03 7.35
C ASN A 7 21.62 -13.53 5.92
N ALA A 8 20.90 -14.64 5.73
CA ALA A 8 20.72 -15.23 4.39
C ALA A 8 19.90 -14.35 3.42
N LYS A 9 19.10 -13.40 3.94
CA LYS A 9 18.21 -12.55 3.12
C LYS A 9 18.70 -11.09 3.04
N PHE A 10 19.23 -10.54 4.13
CA PHE A 10 19.67 -9.15 4.20
C PHE A 10 21.12 -9.11 4.67
N THR A 11 22.04 -8.82 3.77
CA THR A 11 23.47 -8.82 4.04
C THR A 11 23.97 -7.55 4.73
N SER A 12 23.16 -6.48 4.69
CA SER A 12 23.43 -5.20 5.36
C SER A 12 22.14 -4.44 5.62
N GLY A 13 22.21 -3.37 6.44
CA GLY A 13 21.09 -2.44 6.64
C GLY A 13 20.68 -1.73 5.36
N VAL A 14 21.64 -1.34 4.53
CA VAL A 14 21.37 -0.74 3.20
C VAL A 14 20.61 -1.71 2.31
N ASP A 15 21.01 -2.99 2.28
CA ASP A 15 20.35 -4.02 1.49
C ASP A 15 18.88 -4.22 1.93
N ALA A 16 18.63 -4.23 3.24
CA ALA A 16 17.27 -4.29 3.78
C ALA A 16 16.42 -3.05 3.38
N ILE A 17 16.98 -1.84 3.47
CA ILE A 17 16.28 -0.63 3.02
C ILE A 17 15.98 -0.69 1.52
N ARG A 18 16.96 -1.08 0.69
CA ARG A 18 16.73 -1.19 -0.77
C ARG A 18 15.64 -2.19 -1.10
N THR A 19 15.56 -3.31 -0.40
CA THR A 19 14.48 -4.28 -0.56
C THR A 19 13.12 -3.65 -0.20
N ILE A 20 13.03 -2.87 0.89
CA ILE A 20 11.81 -2.14 1.24
C ILE A 20 11.40 -1.17 0.13
N LEU A 21 12.35 -0.47 -0.49
CA LEU A 21 12.06 0.51 -1.54
C LEU A 21 11.64 -0.16 -2.86
N VAL A 22 12.36 -1.18 -3.31
CA VAL A 22 12.14 -1.81 -4.62
C VAL A 22 11.02 -2.84 -4.55
N ASP A 23 11.17 -3.87 -3.70
CA ASP A 23 10.21 -4.99 -3.60
C ASP A 23 8.94 -4.58 -2.84
N GLY A 24 9.03 -3.51 -2.04
CA GLY A 24 7.90 -2.90 -1.34
C GLY A 24 7.31 -1.72 -2.12
N PHE A 25 7.83 -0.52 -1.91
CA PHE A 25 7.17 0.71 -2.38
C PHE A 25 7.00 0.80 -3.90
N ALA A 26 8.06 0.58 -4.67
CA ALA A 26 7.99 0.66 -6.13
C ALA A 26 7.11 -0.44 -6.71
N ASN A 27 7.25 -1.68 -6.22
CA ASN A 27 6.43 -2.79 -6.69
C ASN A 27 4.94 -2.58 -6.38
N ILE A 28 4.60 -2.12 -5.16
CA ILE A 28 3.21 -1.84 -4.77
C ILE A 28 2.62 -0.73 -5.65
N SER A 29 3.30 0.42 -5.79
CA SER A 29 2.79 1.53 -6.61
C SER A 29 2.63 1.15 -8.07
N ASN A 30 3.60 0.41 -8.64
CA ASN A 30 3.50 -0.11 -10.00
C ASN A 30 2.35 -1.12 -10.16
N GLU A 31 2.20 -2.07 -9.24
CA GLU A 31 1.10 -3.04 -9.28
C GLU A 31 -0.26 -2.36 -9.22
N VAL A 32 -0.44 -1.39 -8.32
CA VAL A 32 -1.69 -0.63 -8.21
C VAL A 32 -1.97 0.14 -9.51
N GLY A 33 -0.99 0.91 -10.00
CA GLY A 33 -1.16 1.75 -11.19
C GLY A 33 -1.32 0.94 -12.47
N SER A 34 -0.37 0.05 -12.76
CA SER A 34 -0.33 -0.67 -14.04
C SER A 34 -1.27 -1.88 -14.09
N SER A 35 -1.30 -2.69 -13.02
CA SER A 35 -2.01 -3.97 -13.04
C SER A 35 -3.43 -3.84 -12.51
N LYS A 36 -3.61 -3.32 -11.28
CA LYS A 36 -4.94 -3.30 -10.63
C LYS A 36 -5.88 -2.26 -11.24
N ILE A 37 -5.37 -1.10 -11.67
CA ILE A 37 -6.16 -0.03 -12.30
C ILE A 37 -5.96 -0.05 -13.81
N GLY A 38 -4.72 -0.12 -14.30
CA GLY A 38 -4.35 0.03 -15.70
C GLY A 38 -4.84 -1.09 -16.61
N ASN A 39 -4.72 -2.37 -16.20
CA ASN A 39 -5.21 -3.47 -17.04
C ASN A 39 -6.73 -3.41 -17.26
N PRO A 40 -7.59 -3.26 -16.23
CA PRO A 40 -9.03 -3.05 -16.45
C PRO A 40 -9.35 -1.82 -17.31
N ASN A 41 -8.63 -0.71 -17.09
CA ASN A 41 -8.79 0.52 -17.88
C ASN A 41 -8.49 0.28 -19.36
N THR A 42 -7.37 -0.36 -19.68
CA THR A 42 -6.96 -0.68 -21.05
C THR A 42 -7.96 -1.58 -21.72
N LEU A 43 -8.37 -2.68 -21.08
CA LEU A 43 -9.38 -3.59 -21.62
C LEU A 43 -10.72 -2.88 -21.89
N ALA A 44 -11.13 -2.00 -20.99
CA ALA A 44 -12.37 -1.24 -21.16
C ALA A 44 -12.28 -0.24 -22.32
N LYS A 45 -11.14 0.44 -22.50
CA LYS A 45 -10.87 1.33 -23.65
C LYS A 45 -10.86 0.56 -24.97
N ASP A 46 -10.44 -0.71 -24.97
CA ASP A 46 -10.47 -1.62 -26.13
C ASP A 46 -11.86 -2.22 -26.38
N GLY A 47 -12.89 -1.82 -25.65
CA GLY A 47 -14.26 -2.36 -25.80
C GLY A 47 -14.51 -3.71 -25.14
N LYS A 48 -13.54 -4.25 -24.41
CA LYS A 48 -13.60 -5.55 -23.72
C LYS A 48 -14.13 -5.41 -22.28
N THR A 49 -15.23 -4.70 -22.10
CA THR A 49 -15.73 -4.33 -20.76
C THR A 49 -16.01 -5.54 -19.85
N ALA A 50 -16.53 -6.64 -20.41
CA ALA A 50 -16.81 -7.84 -19.60
C ALA A 50 -15.52 -8.48 -19.04
N GLU A 51 -14.47 -8.54 -19.85
CA GLU A 51 -13.14 -9.02 -19.41
C GLU A 51 -12.52 -8.04 -18.40
N ALA A 52 -12.63 -6.73 -18.67
CA ALA A 52 -12.11 -5.69 -17.81
C ALA A 52 -12.67 -5.77 -16.37
N VAL A 53 -13.97 -5.99 -16.23
CA VAL A 53 -14.61 -6.15 -14.91
C VAL A 53 -14.03 -7.33 -14.13
N LEU A 54 -13.73 -8.44 -14.79
CA LEU A 54 -13.17 -9.64 -14.16
C LEU A 54 -11.70 -9.46 -13.72
N GLN A 55 -10.99 -8.47 -14.28
CA GLN A 55 -9.64 -8.11 -13.86
C GLN A 55 -9.62 -7.18 -12.63
N VAL A 56 -10.76 -6.62 -12.23
CA VAL A 56 -10.84 -5.72 -11.08
C VAL A 56 -10.77 -6.52 -9.79
N GLU A 57 -9.77 -6.28 -8.97
CA GLU A 57 -9.70 -6.84 -7.61
C GLU A 57 -10.92 -6.37 -6.78
N SER A 58 -11.48 -7.28 -5.98
CA SER A 58 -12.66 -7.01 -5.15
C SER A 58 -13.90 -6.51 -5.94
N TRP A 59 -14.02 -6.89 -7.23
CA TRP A 59 -15.09 -6.44 -8.10
C TRP A 59 -16.51 -6.76 -7.59
N TYR A 60 -16.66 -7.88 -6.89
CA TYR A 60 -17.94 -8.35 -6.32
C TYR A 60 -18.36 -7.60 -5.05
N SER A 61 -17.40 -7.08 -4.28
CA SER A 61 -17.64 -6.37 -3.01
C SER A 61 -17.64 -4.85 -3.14
N TRP A 62 -17.26 -4.32 -4.32
CA TRP A 62 -17.11 -2.90 -4.63
C TRP A 62 -16.07 -2.17 -3.75
N ASN A 63 -15.08 -2.92 -3.22
CA ASN A 63 -14.10 -2.39 -2.28
C ASN A 63 -12.80 -1.91 -2.93
N SER A 64 -12.66 -2.07 -4.26
CA SER A 64 -11.41 -1.85 -4.99
C SER A 64 -10.73 -0.51 -4.69
N ILE A 65 -11.47 0.60 -4.69
CA ILE A 65 -10.89 1.94 -4.41
C ILE A 65 -10.31 2.00 -3.00
N THR A 66 -10.96 1.36 -2.02
CA THR A 66 -10.44 1.28 -0.65
C THR A 66 -9.18 0.41 -0.61
N ASP A 67 -9.21 -0.78 -1.20
CA ASP A 67 -8.08 -1.70 -1.24
C ASP A 67 -6.85 -1.04 -1.89
N TYR A 68 -7.03 -0.38 -3.05
CA TYR A 68 -5.93 0.29 -3.75
C TYR A 68 -5.38 1.50 -2.96
N SER A 69 -6.23 2.26 -2.29
CA SER A 69 -5.78 3.35 -1.43
C SER A 69 -5.06 2.85 -0.18
N ASP A 70 -5.46 1.69 0.38
CA ASP A 70 -4.77 1.05 1.50
C ASP A 70 -3.38 0.52 1.09
N ASN A 71 -3.20 0.07 -0.15
CA ASN A 71 -1.87 -0.25 -0.69
C ASN A 71 -0.95 0.99 -0.67
N ILE A 72 -1.45 2.17 -1.03
CA ILE A 72 -0.64 3.41 -0.95
C ILE A 72 -0.39 3.82 0.51
N ILE A 73 -1.35 3.59 1.42
CA ILE A 73 -1.12 3.80 2.87
C ILE A 73 0.01 2.90 3.39
N SER A 74 0.19 1.68 2.86
CA SER A 74 1.33 0.84 3.25
C SER A 74 2.66 1.48 2.90
N ILE A 75 2.78 2.08 1.71
CA ILE A 75 3.98 2.84 1.29
C ILE A 75 4.20 4.02 2.24
N LYS A 76 3.14 4.81 2.50
CA LYS A 76 3.18 5.93 3.45
C LYS A 76 3.65 5.49 4.83
N ASN A 77 3.08 4.41 5.37
CA ASN A 77 3.44 3.90 6.69
C ASN A 77 4.91 3.47 6.75
N GLY A 78 5.37 2.75 5.72
CA GLY A 78 6.77 2.35 5.60
C GLY A 78 7.73 3.53 5.49
N TYR A 79 7.41 4.51 4.63
CA TYR A 79 8.23 5.72 4.44
C TYR A 79 8.28 6.58 5.69
N ALA A 80 7.14 6.81 6.35
CA ALA A 80 7.02 7.60 7.56
C ALA A 80 7.46 6.87 8.85
N GLY A 81 7.70 5.54 8.80
CA GLY A 81 8.10 4.74 9.95
C GLY A 81 7.03 4.61 11.04
N ARG A 82 5.74 4.80 10.68
CA ARG A 82 4.61 4.69 11.61
C ARG A 82 3.29 4.47 10.89
N ILE A 83 2.38 3.75 11.53
CA ILE A 83 1.00 3.65 11.08
C ILE A 83 0.29 4.98 11.34
N GLY A 84 -0.47 5.47 10.36
CA GLY A 84 -1.22 6.72 10.48
C GLY A 84 -1.92 7.13 9.20
N ALA A 85 -2.61 8.27 9.23
CA ALA A 85 -3.30 8.85 8.08
C ALA A 85 -2.32 9.57 7.13
N ILE A 86 -2.79 9.83 5.91
CA ILE A 86 -2.14 10.76 4.98
C ILE A 86 -1.99 12.14 5.67
N GLY A 87 -0.81 12.75 5.50
CA GLY A 87 -0.47 14.03 6.13
C GLY A 87 0.08 13.94 7.56
N ASP A 88 0.05 12.76 8.20
CA ASP A 88 0.69 12.59 9.49
C ASP A 88 2.22 12.73 9.39
N ALA A 89 2.82 13.42 10.38
CA ALA A 89 4.27 13.61 10.43
C ALA A 89 5.02 12.28 10.55
N ALA A 90 6.15 12.17 9.84
CA ALA A 90 7.03 11.02 9.91
C ALA A 90 7.72 10.90 11.28
N HIS A 91 8.04 9.67 11.68
CA HIS A 91 8.81 9.40 12.89
C HIS A 91 10.28 9.81 12.69
N ALA A 92 10.96 10.20 13.77
CA ALA A 92 12.37 10.62 13.71
C ALA A 92 13.31 9.51 13.21
N ASN A 93 12.98 8.24 13.49
CA ASN A 93 13.69 7.05 12.97
C ASN A 93 12.91 6.47 11.78
N SER A 94 12.87 7.18 10.65
CA SER A 94 12.15 6.77 9.45
C SER A 94 12.99 6.97 8.19
N ILE A 95 12.58 6.33 7.09
CA ILE A 95 13.16 6.57 5.77
C ILE A 95 13.01 8.05 5.39
N SER A 96 11.83 8.64 5.62
CA SER A 96 11.57 10.07 5.40
C SER A 96 12.56 10.97 6.18
N ALA A 97 12.74 10.74 7.48
CA ALA A 97 13.66 11.55 8.28
C ALA A 97 15.12 11.44 7.80
N TYR A 98 15.55 10.24 7.39
CA TYR A 98 16.86 10.02 6.79
C TYR A 98 17.00 10.81 5.48
N VAL A 99 16.05 10.69 4.57
CA VAL A 99 16.05 11.40 3.28
C VAL A 99 16.04 12.90 3.51
N LYS A 100 15.13 13.39 4.34
CA LYS A 100 15.00 14.82 4.69
C LYS A 100 16.30 15.44 5.21
N SER A 101 17.05 14.70 6.00
CA SER A 101 18.33 15.18 6.55
C SER A 101 19.42 15.41 5.50
N ARG A 102 19.27 14.82 4.31
CA ARG A 102 20.22 14.88 3.18
C ARG A 102 19.69 15.68 2.01
N ASN A 103 18.41 15.54 1.71
CA ASN A 103 17.72 16.19 0.61
C ASN A 103 16.26 16.44 1.01
N ALA A 104 16.00 17.61 1.61
CA ALA A 104 14.66 17.99 2.06
C ALA A 104 13.66 18.16 0.90
N ASP A 105 14.13 18.53 -0.29
CA ASP A 105 13.30 18.61 -1.50
C ASP A 105 12.82 17.22 -1.94
N LEU A 106 13.71 16.23 -1.96
CA LEU A 106 13.34 14.86 -2.28
C LEU A 106 12.31 14.29 -1.29
N ASP A 107 12.50 14.54 0.02
CA ASP A 107 11.52 14.13 1.04
C ASP A 107 10.15 14.78 0.81
N ALA A 108 10.12 16.06 0.48
CA ALA A 108 8.88 16.77 0.17
C ALA A 108 8.20 16.22 -1.08
N ARG A 109 8.95 15.93 -2.14
CA ARG A 109 8.41 15.33 -3.38
C ARG A 109 7.91 13.91 -3.15
N MET A 110 8.62 13.08 -2.40
CA MET A 110 8.16 11.73 -2.03
C MET A 110 6.85 11.77 -1.25
N THR A 111 6.78 12.64 -0.24
CA THR A 111 5.53 12.83 0.53
C THR A 111 4.40 13.28 -0.38
N ALA A 112 4.64 14.25 -1.26
CA ALA A 112 3.62 14.74 -2.20
C ALA A 112 3.20 13.68 -3.22
N ALA A 113 4.13 12.83 -3.70
CA ALA A 113 3.81 11.75 -4.62
C ALA A 113 2.94 10.66 -3.96
N ILE A 114 3.25 10.27 -2.71
CA ILE A 114 2.44 9.34 -1.93
C ILE A 114 1.03 9.90 -1.71
N ASP A 115 0.92 11.15 -1.25
CA ASP A 115 -0.36 11.83 -1.02
C ASP A 115 -1.15 11.99 -2.33
N GLY A 116 -0.44 12.31 -3.43
CA GLY A 116 -1.01 12.44 -4.77
C GLY A 116 -1.62 11.15 -5.27
N ALA A 117 -0.89 10.04 -5.20
CA ALA A 117 -1.37 8.71 -5.60
C ALA A 117 -2.59 8.28 -4.78
N TYR A 118 -2.54 8.44 -3.45
CA TYR A 118 -3.69 8.16 -2.58
C TYR A 118 -4.91 8.99 -2.96
N ASN A 119 -4.76 10.30 -3.10
CA ASN A 119 -5.87 11.21 -3.40
C ASN A 119 -6.43 10.96 -4.82
N ALA A 120 -5.58 10.68 -5.80
CA ALA A 120 -6.02 10.34 -7.15
C ALA A 120 -6.88 9.08 -7.16
N ILE A 121 -6.46 8.01 -6.47
CA ILE A 121 -7.23 6.77 -6.32
C ILE A 121 -8.57 7.05 -5.61
N LYS A 122 -8.55 7.79 -4.49
CA LYS A 122 -9.77 8.15 -3.74
C LYS A 122 -10.73 9.01 -4.55
N SER A 123 -10.25 9.74 -5.57
CA SER A 123 -11.09 10.58 -6.44
C SER A 123 -11.84 9.79 -7.52
N MET A 124 -11.43 8.53 -7.80
CA MET A 124 -12.10 7.68 -8.78
C MET A 124 -13.57 7.47 -8.40
N GLN A 125 -14.40 7.28 -9.41
CA GLN A 125 -15.84 7.08 -9.19
C GLN A 125 -16.12 5.66 -8.70
N SER A 126 -16.82 5.55 -7.57
CA SER A 126 -17.25 4.26 -7.01
C SER A 126 -18.58 3.79 -7.62
N PRO A 127 -18.77 2.48 -7.83
CA PRO A 127 -17.77 1.43 -7.71
C PRO A 127 -16.83 1.41 -8.93
N PHE A 128 -15.54 1.16 -8.75
CA PHE A 128 -14.54 1.19 -9.82
C PHE A 128 -14.91 0.24 -10.98
N ARG A 129 -15.41 -0.96 -10.68
CA ARG A 129 -15.85 -1.92 -11.71
C ARG A 129 -16.86 -1.37 -12.75
N ASN A 130 -17.59 -0.34 -12.41
CA ASN A 130 -18.57 0.30 -13.29
C ASN A 130 -18.02 1.59 -13.95
N ASN A 131 -16.82 2.02 -13.55
CA ASN A 131 -16.23 3.30 -13.92
C ASN A 131 -14.74 3.11 -14.27
N LEU A 132 -14.47 2.18 -15.21
CA LEU A 132 -13.12 1.71 -15.55
C LEU A 132 -12.31 2.70 -16.38
N THR A 133 -12.94 3.75 -16.93
CA THR A 133 -12.31 4.74 -17.80
C THR A 133 -12.64 6.16 -17.37
N GLY A 134 -11.87 7.12 -17.86
CA GLY A 134 -12.09 8.55 -17.63
C GLY A 134 -10.90 9.21 -16.94
N THR A 135 -10.89 10.54 -16.95
CA THR A 135 -9.76 11.37 -16.52
C THR A 135 -9.28 11.08 -15.09
N LYS A 136 -10.20 10.73 -14.18
CA LYS A 136 -9.81 10.38 -12.80
C LYS A 136 -9.10 9.04 -12.70
N VAL A 137 -9.47 8.07 -13.54
CA VAL A 137 -8.80 6.77 -13.61
C VAL A 137 -7.41 6.95 -14.22
N ASP A 138 -7.32 7.71 -15.31
CA ASP A 138 -6.05 8.01 -15.97
C ASP A 138 -5.09 8.76 -15.01
N ALA A 139 -5.61 9.74 -14.25
CA ALA A 139 -4.82 10.45 -13.24
C ALA A 139 -4.34 9.55 -12.08
N ALA A 140 -5.13 8.54 -11.69
CA ALA A 140 -4.71 7.58 -10.66
C ALA A 140 -3.57 6.68 -11.17
N ILE A 141 -3.65 6.23 -12.43
CA ILE A 141 -2.58 5.45 -13.09
C ILE A 141 -1.30 6.29 -13.18
N GLU A 142 -1.38 7.53 -13.65
CA GLU A 142 -0.25 8.45 -13.76
C GLU A 142 0.40 8.72 -12.41
N ALA A 143 -0.38 9.07 -11.38
CA ALA A 143 0.15 9.34 -10.05
C ALA A 143 0.87 8.12 -9.42
N CYS A 144 0.39 6.90 -9.67
CA CYS A 144 1.09 5.69 -9.24
C CYS A 144 2.38 5.47 -10.03
N ALA A 145 2.40 5.77 -11.34
CA ALA A 145 3.60 5.67 -12.17
C ALA A 145 4.67 6.68 -11.71
N ASP A 146 4.28 7.93 -11.45
CA ASP A 146 5.17 8.98 -10.92
C ASP A 146 5.80 8.57 -9.58
N LEU A 147 5.00 7.98 -8.67
CA LEU A 147 5.48 7.48 -7.39
C LEU A 147 6.48 6.33 -7.58
N THR A 148 6.21 5.43 -8.53
CA THR A 148 7.12 4.33 -8.87
C THR A 148 8.45 4.86 -9.41
N GLU A 149 8.41 5.76 -10.39
CA GLU A 149 9.60 6.35 -11.01
C GLU A 149 10.45 7.11 -9.97
N LEU A 150 9.83 7.92 -9.14
CA LEU A 150 10.52 8.65 -8.09
C LEU A 150 11.19 7.71 -7.07
N THR A 151 10.51 6.59 -6.74
CA THR A 151 11.05 5.59 -5.81
C THR A 151 12.24 4.84 -6.39
N GLU A 152 12.14 4.33 -7.62
CA GLU A 152 13.22 3.57 -8.28
C GLU A 152 14.39 4.45 -8.71
N GLY A 153 14.12 5.71 -9.03
CA GLY A 153 15.11 6.69 -9.46
C GLY A 153 15.81 7.38 -8.30
N GLU A 154 15.27 8.53 -7.90
CA GLU A 154 15.94 9.42 -6.95
C GLU A 154 15.95 8.90 -5.52
N LEU A 155 14.84 8.30 -5.04
CA LEU A 155 14.79 7.78 -3.68
C LEU A 155 15.79 6.63 -3.50
N LEU A 156 15.77 5.64 -4.38
CA LEU A 156 16.75 4.54 -4.35
C LEU A 156 18.18 5.05 -4.51
N GLY A 157 18.37 6.08 -5.36
CA GLY A 157 19.64 6.77 -5.55
C GLY A 157 20.22 7.35 -4.26
N ALA A 158 19.37 7.94 -3.40
CA ALA A 158 19.77 8.53 -2.12
C ALA A 158 20.39 7.51 -1.13
N PHE A 159 20.18 6.21 -1.34
CA PHE A 159 20.75 5.14 -0.53
C PHE A 159 21.97 4.45 -1.16
N ARG A 160 22.34 4.79 -2.41
CA ARG A 160 23.57 4.26 -3.04
C ARG A 160 24.82 4.77 -2.34
N ASP A 161 24.80 6.05 -1.95
CA ASP A 161 25.91 6.75 -1.33
C ASP A 161 25.76 6.85 0.21
N ALA A 162 25.00 5.93 0.80
CA ALA A 162 24.75 5.94 2.24
C ALA A 162 26.00 5.66 3.08
N GLY A 163 27.06 5.09 2.47
CA GLY A 163 28.31 4.73 3.16
C GLY A 163 28.04 3.75 4.31
N ASP A 164 28.72 3.97 5.43
CA ASP A 164 28.60 3.14 6.64
C ASP A 164 27.48 3.62 7.59
N TYR A 165 26.43 4.27 7.07
CA TYR A 165 25.32 4.72 7.91
C TYR A 165 24.60 3.53 8.57
N ASP A 166 24.43 3.62 9.90
CA ASP A 166 23.72 2.59 10.66
C ASP A 166 22.19 2.75 10.55
N PHE A 167 21.57 1.88 9.77
CA PHE A 167 20.11 1.82 9.56
C PHE A 167 19.35 1.06 10.66
N THR A 168 20.01 0.57 11.69
CA THR A 168 19.38 -0.27 12.73
C THR A 168 18.16 0.39 13.36
N SER A 169 18.26 1.68 13.71
CA SER A 169 17.13 2.39 14.33
C SER A 169 15.92 2.54 13.40
N ILE A 170 16.16 2.78 12.11
CA ILE A 170 15.08 2.88 11.08
C ILE A 170 14.44 1.51 10.84
N LEU A 171 15.24 0.47 10.68
CA LEU A 171 14.75 -0.90 10.46
C LEU A 171 13.98 -1.44 11.68
N THR A 172 14.47 -1.16 12.89
CA THR A 172 13.77 -1.49 14.14
C THR A 172 12.42 -0.76 14.23
N GLN A 173 12.42 0.55 13.96
CA GLN A 173 11.19 1.35 13.93
C GLN A 173 10.19 0.79 12.92
N TYR A 174 10.62 0.48 11.71
CA TYR A 174 9.79 -0.12 10.67
C TYR A 174 9.21 -1.48 11.11
N ALA A 175 10.05 -2.37 11.62
CA ALA A 175 9.62 -3.70 12.06
C ALA A 175 8.64 -3.64 13.25
N ASP A 176 8.92 -2.80 14.26
CA ASP A 176 8.19 -2.79 15.52
C ASP A 176 6.95 -1.89 15.50
N GLN A 177 6.97 -0.82 14.71
CA GLN A 177 5.89 0.18 14.70
C GLN A 177 5.06 0.19 13.42
N VAL A 178 5.47 -0.56 12.39
CA VAL A 178 4.69 -0.71 11.15
C VAL A 178 4.36 -2.18 10.92
N VAL A 179 5.36 -3.04 10.65
CA VAL A 179 5.13 -4.43 10.25
C VAL A 179 4.41 -5.23 11.34
N THR A 180 4.99 -5.26 12.55
CA THR A 180 4.45 -6.07 13.66
C THR A 180 3.04 -5.65 14.07
N PRO A 181 2.70 -4.35 14.24
CA PRO A 181 1.33 -3.94 14.54
C PRO A 181 0.35 -4.26 13.42
N THR A 182 0.71 -4.09 12.16
CA THR A 182 -0.13 -4.43 11.00
C THR A 182 -0.51 -5.92 11.00
N TYR A 183 0.46 -6.82 11.21
CA TYR A 183 0.18 -8.25 11.30
C TYR A 183 -0.64 -8.63 12.55
N LYS A 184 -0.46 -7.94 13.68
CA LYS A 184 -1.30 -8.15 14.87
C LYS A 184 -2.74 -7.74 14.60
N ASP A 185 -2.97 -6.58 14.02
CA ASP A 185 -4.30 -6.09 13.65
C ASP A 185 -4.97 -7.02 12.62
N MET A 186 -4.23 -7.47 11.62
CA MET A 186 -4.71 -8.45 10.64
C MET A 186 -5.16 -9.76 11.32
N LYS A 187 -4.37 -10.29 12.25
CA LYS A 187 -4.71 -11.49 13.00
C LYS A 187 -6.01 -11.31 13.79
N GLU A 188 -6.17 -10.19 14.48
CA GLU A 188 -7.37 -9.88 15.30
C GLU A 188 -8.61 -9.76 14.41
N LYS A 189 -8.52 -9.02 13.31
CA LYS A 189 -9.61 -8.82 12.36
C LYS A 189 -9.99 -10.10 11.61
N ALA A 190 -9.01 -10.92 11.25
CA ALA A 190 -9.25 -12.24 10.65
C ALA A 190 -10.01 -13.16 11.63
N TRP A 191 -9.69 -13.10 12.92
CA TRP A 191 -10.43 -13.82 13.94
C TRP A 191 -11.87 -13.31 14.10
N MET A 192 -12.09 -11.98 14.03
CA MET A 192 -13.44 -11.40 14.04
C MET A 192 -14.26 -11.85 12.82
N LEU A 193 -13.63 -11.86 11.62
CA LEU A 193 -14.26 -12.37 10.41
C LEU A 193 -14.66 -13.86 10.57
N TYR A 194 -13.75 -14.68 11.07
CA TYR A 194 -14.03 -16.09 11.30
C TYR A 194 -15.27 -16.29 12.22
N LYS A 195 -15.37 -15.54 13.32
CA LYS A 195 -16.54 -15.59 14.20
C LYS A 195 -17.83 -15.11 13.53
N ALA A 196 -17.76 -14.04 12.74
CA ALA A 196 -18.91 -13.54 12.00
C ALA A 196 -19.40 -14.56 10.97
N MET A 197 -18.48 -15.26 10.30
CA MET A 197 -18.82 -16.34 9.36
C MET A 197 -19.45 -17.56 10.06
N GLN A 198 -18.98 -17.95 11.26
CA GLN A 198 -19.61 -19.01 12.04
C GLN A 198 -21.04 -18.62 12.45
N ALA A 199 -21.27 -17.37 12.89
CA ALA A 199 -22.59 -16.88 13.23
C ALA A 199 -23.54 -16.85 12.03
N LEU A 200 -23.03 -16.48 10.85
CA LEU A 200 -23.78 -16.51 9.58
C LEU A 200 -24.11 -17.95 9.16
N GLN A 201 -23.16 -18.88 9.31
CA GLN A 201 -23.39 -20.30 9.01
C GLN A 201 -24.52 -20.89 9.88
N ALA A 202 -24.58 -20.51 11.15
CA ALA A 202 -25.61 -20.97 12.09
C ALA A 202 -27.01 -20.43 11.77
N ASP A 203 -27.12 -19.28 11.09
CA ASP A 203 -28.38 -18.66 10.67
C ASP A 203 -28.15 -17.81 9.41
N ASN A 204 -28.13 -18.49 8.28
CA ASN A 204 -27.82 -17.89 6.96
C ASN A 204 -28.97 -17.07 6.34
N LYS A 205 -30.10 -16.98 7.01
CA LYS A 205 -31.25 -16.16 6.57
C LYS A 205 -31.31 -14.81 7.27
N SER A 206 -30.48 -14.57 8.29
CA SER A 206 -30.42 -13.31 9.02
C SER A 206 -29.64 -12.26 8.26
N GLN A 207 -30.31 -11.21 7.77
CA GLN A 207 -29.65 -10.07 7.11
C GLN A 207 -28.60 -9.42 8.03
N ALA A 208 -28.90 -9.28 9.33
CA ALA A 208 -27.96 -8.72 10.29
C ALA A 208 -26.63 -9.50 10.37
N LYS A 209 -26.68 -10.84 10.24
CA LYS A 209 -25.47 -11.69 10.22
C LYS A 209 -24.71 -11.58 8.89
N VAL A 210 -25.41 -11.43 7.77
CA VAL A 210 -24.79 -11.11 6.48
C VAL A 210 -24.05 -9.78 6.58
N ASP A 211 -24.71 -8.75 7.09
CA ASP A 211 -24.12 -7.41 7.22
C ASP A 211 -22.90 -7.42 8.16
N ALA A 212 -22.97 -8.16 9.28
CA ALA A 212 -21.85 -8.31 10.20
C ALA A 212 -20.65 -9.04 9.56
N ALA A 213 -20.89 -10.08 8.77
CA ALA A 213 -19.83 -10.80 8.05
C ALA A 213 -19.19 -9.90 6.97
N CYS A 214 -19.99 -9.14 6.22
CA CYS A 214 -19.50 -8.18 5.23
C CYS A 214 -18.68 -7.06 5.89
N ALA A 215 -19.13 -6.54 7.05
CA ALA A 215 -18.39 -5.52 7.79
C ALA A 215 -17.05 -6.06 8.32
N ALA A 216 -17.04 -7.27 8.88
CA ALA A 216 -15.83 -7.92 9.37
C ALA A 216 -14.83 -8.21 8.23
N TRP A 217 -15.33 -8.61 7.05
CA TRP A 217 -14.51 -8.83 5.86
C TRP A 217 -13.82 -7.51 5.43
N ARG A 218 -14.58 -6.40 5.30
CA ARG A 218 -14.00 -5.10 4.95
C ARG A 218 -12.98 -4.63 5.97
N ALA A 219 -13.26 -4.82 7.26
CA ALA A 219 -12.32 -4.46 8.32
C ALA A 219 -11.01 -5.24 8.23
N MET A 220 -11.07 -6.54 7.89
CA MET A 220 -9.87 -7.38 7.73
C MET A 220 -9.06 -7.00 6.48
N ARG A 221 -9.72 -6.53 5.41
CA ARG A 221 -9.02 -6.09 4.18
C ARG A 221 -8.04 -4.95 4.46
N VAL A 222 -8.35 -4.03 5.36
CA VAL A 222 -7.46 -2.87 5.64
C VAL A 222 -6.02 -3.30 5.97
N PRO A 223 -5.75 -4.07 7.06
CA PRO A 223 -4.38 -4.50 7.34
C PRO A 223 -3.85 -5.57 6.38
N TRP A 224 -4.70 -6.21 5.59
CA TRP A 224 -4.28 -7.12 4.52
C TRP A 224 -3.63 -6.36 3.35
N GLU A 225 -4.15 -5.19 3.00
CA GLU A 225 -3.63 -4.34 1.93
C GLU A 225 -2.46 -3.45 2.40
N GLN A 226 -2.28 -3.29 3.70
CA GLN A 226 -1.18 -2.53 4.30
C GLN A 226 0.00 -3.42 4.71
#